data_bc6d8be62b978b9b06b0a08da920ef7c
#
_entry.id   bc6d8be62b978b9b06b0a08da920ef7c
#
_cell.length_a   1.000
_cell.length_b   1.000
_cell.length_c   1.000
_cell.angle_alpha   90.00
_cell.angle_beta   90.00
_cell.angle_gamma   90.00
#
_symmetry.space_group_name_H-M   'P 1'
#
loop_
_entity.id
_entity.type
_entity.pdbx_description
1 polymer ?
#
loop_
_entity_poly.entity_id
_entity_poly.type
_entity_poly.pdbx_seq_one_letter_code
_entity_poly.pdbx_strand_id
1 'polypeptide(L)'
;MNEAPSVLFIDPFGYKNIETNVLAQFMNYWGNELFIFINSKRINAALENEKFETIMECLFPTTFRNLQSQIRYKSTLMERLQFIINNLGEEYRSLLKSNIYYTAFKFQEEDINTTSHYILHITKSHRGYDLIKQIYNDFANIGTVFDGKNTYTFDPKHAENSIQDLFDNEVTNANIEKLASQLAQRFGGKEIDALSVFDATQKDNLYSRAHYTQALRKLVDDHKVSATFNDKKNHMVSVLLIKDCILKFE
;
A
#
# COMPACT_ATOMS: atom_id res chain seq x y z
N MET A 1 1.16 32.38 -6.12
CA MET A 1 1.39 31.63 -7.37
C MET A 1 0.62 30.32 -7.23
N ASN A 2 -0.26 29.99 -8.17
CA ASN A 2 -0.85 28.67 -8.23
C ASN A 2 0.20 27.71 -8.80
N GLU A 3 0.89 27.00 -7.95
CA GLU A 3 1.84 25.99 -8.38
C GLU A 3 1.09 24.78 -8.95
N ALA A 4 1.57 24.26 -10.06
CA ALA A 4 0.98 23.09 -10.66
C ALA A 4 1.27 21.84 -9.79
N PRO A 5 0.32 20.89 -9.69
CA PRO A 5 0.58 19.60 -9.07
C PRO A 5 1.80 18.93 -9.72
N SER A 6 2.67 18.36 -8.91
CA SER A 6 3.94 17.80 -9.40
C SER A 6 4.16 16.40 -8.84
N VAL A 7 4.71 15.53 -9.65
CA VAL A 7 5.18 14.21 -9.24
C VAL A 7 6.71 14.24 -9.21
N LEU A 8 7.28 13.93 -8.06
CA LEU A 8 8.71 13.82 -7.88
C LEU A 8 9.10 12.35 -7.72
N PHE A 9 9.93 11.84 -8.62
CA PHE A 9 10.52 10.52 -8.52
C PHE A 9 12.01 10.67 -8.18
N ILE A 10 12.43 10.05 -7.08
CA ILE A 10 13.82 10.10 -6.61
C ILE A 10 14.40 8.69 -6.65
N ASP A 11 15.48 8.54 -7.42
CA ASP A 11 16.37 7.38 -7.41
C ASP A 11 17.75 7.81 -6.87
N PRO A 12 17.97 7.72 -5.55
CA PRO A 12 19.18 8.25 -4.97
C PRO A 12 20.38 7.33 -5.20
N PHE A 13 21.45 7.86 -5.73
CA PHE A 13 22.76 7.17 -5.85
C PHE A 13 23.45 6.93 -4.48
N GLY A 14 22.69 7.00 -3.41
CA GLY A 14 23.06 6.91 -1.99
C GLY A 14 22.26 7.94 -1.19
N TYR A 15 22.22 7.77 0.14
CA TYR A 15 21.35 8.57 0.98
C TYR A 15 21.97 9.88 1.49
N LYS A 16 23.24 10.15 1.15
CA LYS A 16 23.98 11.32 1.65
C LYS A 16 23.29 12.66 1.35
N ASN A 17 22.56 12.73 0.23
CA ASN A 17 21.92 13.96 -0.23
C ASN A 17 20.39 13.90 -0.08
N ILE A 18 19.87 12.94 0.65
CA ILE A 18 18.44 12.83 0.93
C ILE A 18 18.15 13.48 2.27
N GLU A 19 17.43 14.59 2.22
CA GLU A 19 16.92 15.28 3.41
C GLU A 19 15.40 15.18 3.44
N THR A 20 14.88 14.32 4.32
CA THR A 20 13.43 14.07 4.42
C THR A 20 12.66 15.34 4.76
N ASN A 21 13.25 16.26 5.53
CA ASN A 21 12.65 17.57 5.79
C ASN A 21 12.42 18.41 4.53
N VAL A 22 13.37 18.39 3.58
CA VAL A 22 13.24 19.10 2.29
C VAL A 22 12.16 18.47 1.43
N LEU A 23 12.12 17.14 1.40
CA LEU A 23 11.09 16.40 0.66
C LEU A 23 9.69 16.60 1.29
N ALA A 24 9.61 16.67 2.61
CA ALA A 24 8.38 17.02 3.30
C ALA A 24 7.91 18.45 2.95
N GLN A 25 8.83 19.42 2.81
CA GLN A 25 8.47 20.76 2.33
C GLN A 25 7.89 20.73 0.92
N PHE A 26 8.48 19.95 0.00
CA PHE A 26 7.90 19.73 -1.33
C PHE A 26 6.48 19.17 -1.23
N MET A 27 6.25 18.23 -0.32
CA MET A 27 4.93 17.63 -0.10
C MET A 27 3.89 18.58 0.51
N ASN A 28 4.28 19.74 1.07
CA ASN A 28 3.31 20.73 1.56
C ASN A 28 2.50 21.40 0.44
N TYR A 29 3.03 21.48 -0.78
CA TYR A 29 2.33 22.06 -1.92
C TYR A 29 1.18 21.18 -2.39
N TRP A 30 0.09 21.83 -2.83
CA TRP A 30 -1.11 21.13 -3.27
C TRP A 30 -0.84 20.19 -4.44
N GLY A 31 -1.36 18.97 -4.35
CA GLY A 31 -1.31 17.99 -5.44
C GLY A 31 0.07 17.35 -5.69
N ASN A 32 1.07 17.67 -4.85
CA ASN A 32 2.37 17.03 -4.98
C ASN A 32 2.36 15.58 -4.49
N GLU A 33 3.02 14.72 -5.28
CA GLU A 33 3.19 13.28 -5.03
C GLU A 33 4.69 12.94 -5.04
N LEU A 34 5.11 12.04 -4.17
CA LEU A 34 6.51 11.65 -4.02
C LEU A 34 6.70 10.15 -4.17
N PHE A 35 7.63 9.76 -5.03
CA PHE A 35 8.11 8.40 -5.19
C PHE A 35 9.59 8.35 -4.86
N ILE A 36 9.98 7.44 -3.98
CA ILE A 36 11.38 7.25 -3.59
C ILE A 36 11.77 5.80 -3.87
N PHE A 37 12.78 5.61 -4.72
CA PHE A 37 13.42 4.30 -4.89
C PHE A 37 14.39 4.04 -3.75
N ILE A 38 14.24 2.93 -3.06
CA ILE A 38 14.93 2.66 -1.80
C ILE A 38 15.65 1.31 -1.85
N ASN A 39 16.94 1.33 -1.58
CA ASN A 39 17.68 0.11 -1.24
C ASN A 39 17.71 -0.06 0.27
N SER A 40 16.77 -0.83 0.80
CA SER A 40 16.59 -1.01 2.24
C SER A 40 17.72 -1.78 2.92
N LYS A 41 18.46 -2.65 2.18
CA LYS A 41 19.64 -3.34 2.71
C LYS A 41 20.76 -2.34 3.03
N ARG A 42 20.95 -1.32 2.18
CA ARG A 42 21.95 -0.25 2.44
C ARG A 42 21.58 0.56 3.68
N ILE A 43 20.32 0.89 3.84
CA ILE A 43 19.83 1.59 5.05
C ILE A 43 20.06 0.71 6.27
N ASN A 44 19.68 -0.58 6.20
CA ASN A 44 19.88 -1.52 7.31
C ASN A 44 21.35 -1.62 7.74
N ALA A 45 22.27 -1.68 6.79
CA ALA A 45 23.70 -1.70 7.09
C ALA A 45 24.19 -0.36 7.69
N ALA A 46 23.64 0.77 7.23
CA ALA A 46 24.00 2.09 7.73
C ALA A 46 23.51 2.34 9.15
N LEU A 47 22.34 1.81 9.54
CA LEU A 47 21.77 1.95 10.88
C LEU A 47 22.65 1.36 12.00
N GLU A 48 23.51 0.39 11.67
CA GLU A 48 24.40 -0.28 12.60
C GLU A 48 25.82 0.34 12.62
N ASN A 49 26.06 1.41 11.84
CA ASN A 49 27.38 1.99 11.67
C ASN A 49 27.37 3.48 12.00
N GLU A 50 28.02 3.85 13.08
CA GLU A 50 28.11 5.23 13.60
C GLU A 50 28.58 6.26 12.56
N LYS A 51 29.42 5.83 11.57
CA LYS A 51 29.88 6.71 10.48
C LYS A 51 28.74 7.27 9.62
N PHE A 52 27.60 6.60 9.60
CA PHE A 52 26.42 7.01 8.82
C PHE A 52 25.32 7.64 9.68
N GLU A 53 25.55 7.84 10.97
CA GLU A 53 24.53 8.36 11.90
C GLU A 53 23.90 9.66 11.39
N THR A 54 24.74 10.66 11.04
CA THR A 54 24.26 11.93 10.51
C THR A 54 23.39 11.78 9.25
N ILE A 55 23.78 10.85 8.35
CA ILE A 55 23.01 10.58 7.13
C ILE A 55 21.67 9.93 7.49
N MET A 56 21.65 9.03 8.45
CA MET A 56 20.43 8.38 8.91
C MET A 56 19.52 9.35 9.67
N GLU A 57 20.07 10.30 10.42
CA GLU A 57 19.31 11.39 11.04
C GLU A 57 18.67 12.34 10.00
N CYS A 58 19.30 12.59 8.86
CA CYS A 58 18.71 13.34 7.77
C CYS A 58 17.57 12.54 7.09
N LEU A 59 17.72 11.22 6.98
CA LEU A 59 16.70 10.36 6.38
C LEU A 59 15.52 10.08 7.33
N PHE A 60 15.77 9.99 8.64
CA PHE A 60 14.81 9.72 9.70
C PHE A 60 14.84 10.80 10.80
N PRO A 61 14.53 12.07 10.47
CA PRO A 61 14.72 13.19 11.41
C PRO A 61 13.90 13.09 12.70
N THR A 62 12.78 12.38 12.71
CA THR A 62 11.92 12.24 13.89
C THR A 62 11.97 10.86 14.52
N THR A 63 12.24 9.80 13.74
CA THR A 63 12.13 8.41 14.20
C THR A 63 13.47 7.69 14.36
N PHE A 64 14.61 8.30 13.98
CA PHE A 64 15.91 7.63 13.95
C PHE A 64 16.25 6.88 15.25
N ARG A 65 16.17 7.52 16.39
CA ARG A 65 16.51 6.91 17.70
C ARG A 65 15.59 5.73 18.03
N ASN A 66 14.31 5.85 17.74
CA ASN A 66 13.35 4.77 17.92
C ASN A 66 13.64 3.62 16.95
N LEU A 67 13.86 3.92 15.67
CA LEU A 67 14.22 2.95 14.65
C LEU A 67 15.48 2.17 15.07
N GLN A 68 16.56 2.85 15.44
CA GLN A 68 17.83 2.25 15.86
C GLN A 68 17.65 1.35 17.10
N SER A 69 16.83 1.76 18.07
CA SER A 69 16.59 0.96 19.28
C SER A 69 15.75 -0.28 19.03
N GLN A 70 14.78 -0.21 18.12
CA GLN A 70 13.81 -1.29 17.89
C GLN A 70 14.22 -2.28 16.80
N ILE A 71 15.05 -1.87 15.83
CA ILE A 71 15.41 -2.74 14.70
C ILE A 71 16.12 -4.02 15.14
N ARG A 72 16.88 -3.96 16.21
CA ARG A 72 17.60 -5.11 16.79
C ARG A 72 16.68 -6.21 17.32
N TYR A 73 15.42 -5.88 17.62
CA TYR A 73 14.43 -6.86 18.09
C TYR A 73 13.68 -7.55 16.94
N LYS A 74 13.97 -7.18 15.70
CA LYS A 74 13.42 -7.87 14.53
C LYS A 74 14.23 -9.12 14.25
N SER A 75 13.55 -10.27 14.24
CA SER A 75 14.17 -11.59 14.19
C SER A 75 14.72 -11.96 12.82
N THR A 76 14.10 -11.44 11.77
CA THR A 76 14.48 -11.74 10.38
C THR A 76 14.90 -10.50 9.62
N LEU A 77 15.74 -10.69 8.58
CA LEU A 77 16.11 -9.60 7.67
C LEU A 77 14.86 -8.96 7.04
N MET A 78 13.90 -9.76 6.63
CA MET A 78 12.66 -9.26 6.00
C MET A 78 11.87 -8.35 6.94
N GLU A 79 11.73 -8.73 8.23
CA GLU A 79 11.08 -7.87 9.23
C GLU A 79 11.83 -6.55 9.43
N ARG A 80 13.17 -6.59 9.42
CA ARG A 80 14.02 -5.39 9.53
C ARG A 80 13.80 -4.46 8.32
N LEU A 81 13.85 -5.00 7.11
CA LEU A 81 13.67 -4.20 5.89
C LEU A 81 12.27 -3.59 5.80
N GLN A 82 11.24 -4.35 6.13
CA GLN A 82 9.87 -3.84 6.17
C GLN A 82 9.69 -2.77 7.26
N PHE A 83 10.33 -2.96 8.42
CA PHE A 83 10.29 -1.99 9.52
C PHE A 83 10.95 -0.66 9.11
N ILE A 84 12.07 -0.69 8.38
CA ILE A 84 12.74 0.49 7.83
C ILE A 84 11.80 1.26 6.88
N ILE A 85 11.16 0.55 5.94
CA ILE A 85 10.25 1.15 4.97
C ILE A 85 9.05 1.79 5.66
N ASN A 86 8.45 1.11 6.64
CA ASN A 86 7.32 1.63 7.40
C ASN A 86 7.72 2.89 8.19
N ASN A 87 8.90 2.89 8.83
CA ASN A 87 9.38 4.07 9.54
C ASN A 87 9.63 5.26 8.61
N LEU A 88 10.10 5.02 7.39
CA LEU A 88 10.27 6.10 6.42
C LEU A 88 8.91 6.71 6.00
N GLY A 89 7.89 5.89 5.83
CA GLY A 89 6.52 6.39 5.63
C GLY A 89 5.99 7.21 6.81
N GLU A 90 6.25 6.73 8.05
CA GLU A 90 5.85 7.43 9.28
C GLU A 90 6.59 8.75 9.50
N GLU A 91 7.84 8.91 8.98
CA GLU A 91 8.53 10.20 8.98
C GLU A 91 7.70 11.28 8.30
N TYR A 92 7.21 11.01 7.10
CA TYR A 92 6.37 11.98 6.38
C TYR A 92 5.07 12.25 7.11
N ARG A 93 4.48 11.23 7.74
CA ARG A 93 3.26 11.39 8.55
C ARG A 93 3.53 12.28 9.78
N SER A 94 4.70 12.17 10.37
CA SER A 94 5.12 12.99 11.54
C SER A 94 5.46 14.43 11.16
N LEU A 95 6.11 14.63 10.00
CA LEU A 95 6.56 15.94 9.55
C LEU A 95 5.44 16.79 8.92
N LEU A 96 4.45 16.15 8.31
CA LEU A 96 3.38 16.80 7.58
C LEU A 96 2.12 16.87 8.45
N LYS A 97 1.55 18.08 8.58
CA LYS A 97 0.31 18.32 9.37
C LYS A 97 -0.97 17.85 8.65
N SER A 98 -0.86 17.16 7.53
CA SER A 98 -1.97 16.65 6.72
C SER A 98 -2.08 15.13 6.83
N ASN A 99 -3.22 14.58 6.42
CA ASN A 99 -3.34 13.14 6.29
C ASN A 99 -2.35 12.65 5.23
N ILE A 100 -1.46 11.77 5.63
CA ILE A 100 -0.47 11.15 4.75
C ILE A 100 -0.81 9.67 4.58
N TYR A 101 -0.83 9.27 3.32
CA TYR A 101 -0.95 7.88 2.89
C TYR A 101 0.37 7.48 2.24
N TYR A 102 0.82 6.28 2.51
CA TYR A 102 1.99 5.73 1.82
C TYR A 102 1.79 4.27 1.47
N THR A 103 2.39 3.86 0.36
CA THR A 103 2.45 2.48 -0.10
C THR A 103 3.87 2.15 -0.47
N ALA A 104 4.28 0.91 -0.24
CA ALA A 104 5.56 0.40 -0.70
C ALA A 104 5.34 -0.70 -1.74
N PHE A 105 6.01 -0.56 -2.88
CA PHE A 105 6.10 -1.58 -3.90
C PHE A 105 7.48 -2.23 -3.81
N LYS A 106 7.51 -3.54 -3.74
CA LYS A 106 8.70 -4.33 -3.43
C LYS A 106 9.18 -5.07 -4.69
N PHE A 107 10.48 -5.04 -4.95
CA PHE A 107 11.09 -5.84 -6.00
C PHE A 107 11.78 -7.07 -5.39
N GLN A 108 11.40 -8.25 -5.83
CA GLN A 108 12.06 -9.49 -5.46
C GLN A 108 13.26 -9.73 -6.37
N GLU A 109 14.38 -10.15 -5.81
CA GLU A 109 15.57 -10.51 -6.58
C GLU A 109 15.42 -11.93 -7.14
N GLU A 110 15.85 -12.14 -8.39
CA GLU A 110 15.65 -13.41 -9.12
C GLU A 110 16.28 -14.63 -8.44
N ASP A 111 17.43 -14.46 -7.84
CA ASP A 111 18.25 -15.57 -7.33
C ASP A 111 18.16 -15.79 -5.82
N ILE A 112 17.55 -14.87 -5.10
CA ILE A 112 17.55 -14.89 -3.66
C ILE A 112 16.14 -14.47 -3.19
N ASN A 113 15.51 -15.26 -2.33
CA ASN A 113 14.24 -14.90 -1.67
C ASN A 113 14.39 -13.65 -0.76
N THR A 114 15.26 -12.72 -1.14
CA THR A 114 15.50 -11.46 -0.44
C THR A 114 15.21 -10.29 -1.35
N THR A 115 14.47 -9.37 -0.81
CA THR A 115 14.17 -8.09 -1.45
C THR A 115 15.14 -7.06 -0.93
N SER A 116 15.69 -6.25 -1.83
CA SER A 116 16.53 -5.13 -1.45
C SER A 116 15.94 -3.78 -1.83
N HIS A 117 15.07 -3.76 -2.81
CA HIS A 117 14.58 -2.52 -3.40
C HIS A 117 13.07 -2.37 -3.22
N TYR A 118 12.68 -1.12 -2.95
CA TYR A 118 11.29 -0.69 -2.82
C TYR A 118 11.10 0.62 -3.58
N ILE A 119 9.89 0.83 -4.09
CA ILE A 119 9.39 2.18 -4.41
C ILE A 119 8.43 2.55 -3.29
N LEU A 120 8.77 3.58 -2.53
CA LEU A 120 7.87 4.17 -1.55
C LEU A 120 7.12 5.33 -2.20
N HIS A 121 5.81 5.22 -2.31
CA HIS A 121 4.91 6.29 -2.74
C HIS A 121 4.31 6.99 -1.53
N ILE A 122 4.29 8.31 -1.55
CA ILE A 122 3.77 9.15 -0.48
C ILE A 122 2.81 10.17 -1.10
N THR A 123 1.60 10.25 -0.56
CA THR A 123 0.55 11.16 -1.03
C THR A 123 -0.26 11.74 0.12
N LYS A 124 -0.84 12.92 -0.08
CA LYS A 124 -1.85 13.53 0.81
C LYS A 124 -3.27 13.21 0.36
N SER A 125 -3.42 12.64 -0.82
CA SER A 125 -4.70 12.38 -1.45
C SER A 125 -5.13 10.93 -1.26
N HIS A 126 -6.31 10.71 -0.66
CA HIS A 126 -6.91 9.38 -0.62
C HIS A 126 -7.21 8.83 -2.03
N ARG A 127 -7.41 9.73 -3.03
CA ARG A 127 -7.58 9.34 -4.44
C ARG A 127 -6.26 8.90 -5.07
N GLY A 128 -5.15 9.59 -4.77
CA GLY A 128 -3.81 9.17 -5.18
C GLY A 128 -3.44 7.82 -4.57
N TYR A 129 -3.79 7.62 -3.29
CA TYR A 129 -3.59 6.34 -2.61
C TYR A 129 -4.43 5.20 -3.20
N ASP A 130 -5.70 5.46 -3.57
CA ASP A 130 -6.55 4.50 -4.27
C ASP A 130 -5.98 4.18 -5.66
N LEU A 131 -5.59 5.21 -6.42
CA LEU A 131 -5.05 5.07 -7.76
C LEU A 131 -3.76 4.22 -7.78
N ILE A 132 -2.83 4.45 -6.86
CA ILE A 132 -1.59 3.67 -6.84
C ILE A 132 -1.83 2.20 -6.50
N LYS A 133 -2.78 1.89 -5.61
CA LYS A 133 -3.18 0.51 -5.33
C LYS A 133 -3.80 -0.16 -6.55
N GLN A 134 -4.60 0.58 -7.31
CA GLN A 134 -5.16 0.10 -8.55
C GLN A 134 -4.07 -0.19 -9.59
N ILE A 135 -3.13 0.74 -9.78
CA ILE A 135 -1.99 0.57 -10.68
C ILE A 135 -1.21 -0.70 -10.30
N TYR A 136 -0.84 -0.86 -9.03
CA TYR A 136 -0.10 -2.04 -8.59
C TYR A 136 -0.88 -3.34 -8.83
N ASN A 137 -2.19 -3.33 -8.63
CA ASN A 137 -3.04 -4.48 -8.91
C ASN A 137 -3.14 -4.79 -10.42
N ASP A 138 -3.17 -3.75 -11.26
CA ASP A 138 -3.27 -3.91 -12.73
C ASP A 138 -2.01 -4.54 -13.33
N PHE A 139 -0.87 -4.49 -12.62
CA PHE A 139 0.35 -5.19 -12.98
C PHE A 139 0.39 -6.66 -12.53
N ALA A 140 -0.68 -7.21 -11.97
CA ALA A 140 -0.76 -8.62 -11.59
C ALA A 140 -0.44 -9.57 -12.78
N ASN A 141 -0.87 -9.19 -13.98
CA ASN A 141 -0.64 -9.97 -15.21
C ASN A 141 0.84 -10.10 -15.61
N ILE A 142 1.74 -9.28 -15.04
CA ILE A 142 3.17 -9.30 -15.32
C ILE A 142 4.02 -9.63 -14.10
N GLY A 143 3.43 -10.26 -13.09
CA GLY A 143 4.13 -10.78 -11.92
C GLY A 143 4.00 -9.94 -10.65
N THR A 144 3.05 -9.03 -10.57
CA THR A 144 2.76 -8.34 -9.30
C THR A 144 1.84 -9.17 -8.44
N VAL A 145 2.26 -9.45 -7.20
CA VAL A 145 1.50 -10.19 -6.19
C VAL A 145 1.27 -9.32 -4.96
N PHE A 146 0.06 -9.36 -4.41
CA PHE A 146 -0.26 -8.70 -3.14
C PHE A 146 -0.21 -9.70 -2.00
N ASP A 147 0.61 -9.43 -0.97
CA ASP A 147 0.80 -10.31 0.20
C ASP A 147 -0.38 -10.31 1.20
N GLY A 148 -1.42 -9.53 0.93
CA GLY A 148 -2.59 -9.37 1.80
C GLY A 148 -2.34 -8.63 3.11
N LYS A 149 -1.17 -8.00 3.26
CA LYS A 149 -0.78 -7.29 4.48
C LYS A 149 -0.30 -5.87 4.19
N ASN A 150 0.93 -5.74 3.71
CA ASN A 150 1.61 -4.45 3.72
C ASN A 150 2.30 -4.08 2.40
N THR A 151 2.40 -4.98 1.43
CA THR A 151 3.18 -4.75 0.22
C THR A 151 2.60 -5.40 -1.03
N TYR A 152 2.70 -4.68 -2.14
CA TYR A 152 2.70 -5.27 -3.46
C TYR A 152 4.13 -5.67 -3.83
N THR A 153 4.31 -6.85 -4.37
CA THR A 153 5.62 -7.41 -4.74
C THR A 153 5.64 -7.71 -6.22
N PHE A 154 6.65 -7.25 -6.94
CA PHE A 154 6.98 -7.75 -8.26
C PHE A 154 7.93 -8.95 -8.12
N ASP A 155 7.52 -10.09 -8.63
CA ASP A 155 8.32 -11.31 -8.70
C ASP A 155 8.53 -11.66 -10.18
N PRO A 156 9.75 -11.54 -10.72
CA PRO A 156 10.03 -11.83 -12.12
C PRO A 156 9.73 -13.28 -12.48
N LYS A 157 9.83 -14.23 -11.54
CA LYS A 157 9.48 -15.64 -11.79
C LYS A 157 7.99 -15.86 -12.02
N HIS A 158 7.15 -15.05 -11.39
CA HIS A 158 5.71 -15.05 -11.68
C HIS A 158 5.40 -14.46 -13.05
N ALA A 159 6.15 -13.44 -13.49
CA ALA A 159 5.98 -12.87 -14.83
C ALA A 159 6.28 -13.89 -15.94
N GLU A 160 7.27 -14.76 -15.74
CA GLU A 160 7.63 -15.81 -16.69
C GLU A 160 6.66 -17.02 -16.67
N ASN A 161 6.05 -17.28 -15.52
CA ASN A 161 5.18 -18.45 -15.30
C ASN A 161 3.68 -18.12 -15.38
N SER A 162 3.30 -16.94 -15.84
CA SER A 162 1.91 -16.45 -15.87
C SER A 162 0.89 -17.33 -16.66
N ILE A 163 1.33 -18.46 -17.18
CA ILE A 163 0.48 -19.46 -17.85
C ILE A 163 -0.02 -20.55 -16.87
N GLN A 164 0.41 -20.55 -15.60
CA GLN A 164 0.17 -21.70 -14.69
C GLN A 164 -0.26 -21.30 -13.27
N ASP A 165 -1.33 -20.52 -13.14
CA ASP A 165 -1.74 -19.89 -11.90
C ASP A 165 -2.77 -20.63 -11.07
N LEU A 166 -2.40 -21.78 -10.56
CA LEU A 166 -3.13 -22.39 -9.43
C LEU A 166 -2.78 -21.70 -8.10
N PHE A 167 -1.52 -21.25 -7.93
CA PHE A 167 -1.05 -20.63 -6.67
C PHE A 167 -1.46 -19.17 -6.50
N ASP A 168 -1.51 -18.37 -7.56
CA ASP A 168 -2.00 -16.99 -7.50
C ASP A 168 -3.48 -16.95 -7.13
N ASN A 169 -4.25 -17.93 -7.54
CA ASN A 169 -5.63 -18.08 -7.14
C ASN A 169 -5.79 -18.35 -5.63
N GLU A 170 -4.90 -19.12 -5.00
CA GLU A 170 -4.97 -19.41 -3.57
C GLU A 170 -4.65 -18.18 -2.72
N VAL A 171 -3.59 -17.45 -3.03
CA VAL A 171 -3.22 -16.21 -2.31
C VAL A 171 -4.28 -15.14 -2.54
N THR A 172 -4.77 -14.99 -3.75
CA THR A 172 -5.84 -14.04 -4.08
C THR A 172 -7.11 -14.41 -3.34
N ASN A 173 -7.51 -15.68 -3.33
CA ASN A 173 -8.70 -16.16 -2.62
C ASN A 173 -8.59 -15.93 -1.11
N ALA A 174 -7.44 -16.24 -0.50
CA ALA A 174 -7.20 -16.00 0.93
C ALA A 174 -7.30 -14.50 1.29
N ASN A 175 -6.80 -13.61 0.41
CA ASN A 175 -6.91 -12.17 0.57
C ASN A 175 -8.36 -11.70 0.48
N ILE A 176 -9.12 -12.22 -0.48
CA ILE A 176 -10.54 -11.90 -0.66
C ILE A 176 -11.36 -12.38 0.53
N GLU A 177 -11.13 -13.60 1.02
CA GLU A 177 -11.81 -14.14 2.19
C GLU A 177 -11.53 -13.34 3.46
N LYS A 178 -10.28 -12.94 3.65
CA LYS A 178 -9.87 -12.11 4.77
C LYS A 178 -10.56 -10.75 4.72
N LEU A 179 -10.57 -10.07 3.56
CA LEU A 179 -11.24 -8.80 3.37
C LEU A 179 -12.76 -8.93 3.59
N ALA A 180 -13.39 -9.95 2.99
CA ALA A 180 -14.81 -10.22 3.17
C ALA A 180 -15.18 -10.38 4.66
N SER A 181 -14.39 -11.17 5.40
CA SER A 181 -14.60 -11.36 6.85
C SER A 181 -14.46 -10.06 7.63
N GLN A 182 -13.47 -9.23 7.29
CA GLN A 182 -13.28 -7.92 7.93
C GLN A 182 -14.44 -6.96 7.66
N LEU A 183 -14.96 -6.95 6.42
CA LEU A 183 -16.10 -6.12 6.04
C LEU A 183 -17.38 -6.58 6.75
N ALA A 184 -17.65 -7.89 6.79
CA ALA A 184 -18.79 -8.45 7.50
C ALA A 184 -18.75 -8.11 8.99
N GLN A 185 -17.59 -8.24 9.63
CA GLN A 185 -17.42 -7.88 11.04
C GLN A 185 -17.65 -6.38 11.31
N ARG A 186 -17.14 -5.49 10.43
CA ARG A 186 -17.20 -4.03 10.63
C ARG A 186 -18.57 -3.46 10.36
N PHE A 187 -19.30 -4.03 9.42
CA PHE A 187 -20.58 -3.50 8.94
C PHE A 187 -21.79 -4.38 9.26
N GLY A 188 -21.62 -5.49 9.99
CA GLY A 188 -22.72 -6.37 10.38
C GLY A 188 -23.91 -5.62 10.96
N GLY A 189 -25.11 -5.96 10.52
CA GLY A 189 -26.37 -5.31 10.89
C GLY A 189 -26.60 -3.93 10.29
N LYS A 190 -25.75 -3.43 9.39
CA LYS A 190 -25.88 -2.09 8.79
C LYS A 190 -26.33 -2.15 7.35
N GLU A 191 -27.04 -1.09 6.95
CA GLU A 191 -27.37 -0.79 5.57
C GLU A 191 -26.54 0.43 5.15
N ILE A 192 -25.75 0.31 4.06
CA ILE A 192 -24.75 1.30 3.68
C ILE A 192 -24.49 1.24 2.18
N ASP A 193 -24.20 2.39 1.56
CA ASP A 193 -23.77 2.49 0.18
C ASP A 193 -22.41 1.81 -0.04
N ALA A 194 -22.26 1.07 -1.16
CA ALA A 194 -21.06 0.28 -1.44
C ALA A 194 -19.78 1.13 -1.57
N LEU A 195 -19.86 2.33 -2.16
CA LEU A 195 -18.73 3.25 -2.20
C LEU A 195 -18.36 3.76 -0.82
N SER A 196 -19.36 3.96 0.05
CA SER A 196 -19.15 4.36 1.44
C SER A 196 -18.44 3.27 2.26
N VAL A 197 -18.70 1.99 1.99
CA VAL A 197 -17.95 0.87 2.58
C VAL A 197 -16.47 0.97 2.17
N PHE A 198 -16.20 1.17 0.88
CA PHE A 198 -14.84 1.33 0.38
C PHE A 198 -14.15 2.55 0.98
N ASP A 199 -14.78 3.73 0.92
CA ASP A 199 -14.19 4.99 1.41
C ASP A 199 -13.91 4.98 2.92
N ALA A 200 -14.74 4.30 3.69
CA ALA A 200 -14.56 4.16 5.13
C ALA A 200 -13.39 3.25 5.53
N THR A 201 -12.92 2.38 4.63
CA THR A 201 -11.95 1.33 4.96
C THR A 201 -10.68 1.35 4.13
N GLN A 202 -10.73 1.89 2.90
CA GLN A 202 -9.62 1.83 1.94
C GLN A 202 -8.31 2.48 2.41
N LYS A 203 -8.39 3.44 3.32
CA LYS A 203 -7.23 4.14 3.89
C LYS A 203 -6.49 3.33 4.95
N ASP A 204 -7.14 2.32 5.51
CA ASP A 204 -6.61 1.49 6.60
C ASP A 204 -5.90 0.22 6.07
N ASN A 205 -5.91 0.01 4.74
CA ASN A 205 -5.36 -1.19 4.12
C ASN A 205 -4.86 -0.94 2.69
N LEU A 206 -4.20 -1.93 2.11
CA LEU A 206 -3.66 -1.89 0.74
C LEU A 206 -4.55 -2.61 -0.30
N TYR A 207 -5.73 -3.07 0.05
CA TYR A 207 -6.63 -3.68 -0.92
C TYR A 207 -7.09 -2.66 -1.97
N SER A 208 -7.01 -3.05 -3.25
CA SER A 208 -7.52 -2.26 -4.38
C SER A 208 -9.04 -2.39 -4.52
N ARG A 209 -9.66 -1.56 -5.36
CA ARG A 209 -11.08 -1.67 -5.70
C ARG A 209 -11.47 -3.05 -6.23
N ALA A 210 -10.57 -3.69 -6.98
CA ALA A 210 -10.80 -5.04 -7.50
C ALA A 210 -10.99 -6.05 -6.36
N HIS A 211 -10.15 -5.99 -5.32
CA HIS A 211 -10.29 -6.85 -4.14
C HIS A 211 -11.62 -6.60 -3.40
N TYR A 212 -12.00 -5.33 -3.22
CA TYR A 212 -13.29 -4.99 -2.59
C TYR A 212 -14.47 -5.51 -3.39
N THR A 213 -14.44 -5.36 -4.71
CA THR A 213 -15.50 -5.88 -5.60
C THR A 213 -15.67 -7.39 -5.44
N GLN A 214 -14.56 -8.14 -5.43
CA GLN A 214 -14.57 -9.59 -5.25
C GLN A 214 -15.03 -10.00 -3.83
N ALA A 215 -14.55 -9.31 -2.80
CA ALA A 215 -14.94 -9.58 -1.41
C ALA A 215 -16.43 -9.32 -1.16
N LEU A 216 -16.98 -8.23 -1.69
CA LEU A 216 -18.40 -7.91 -1.59
C LEU A 216 -19.25 -8.92 -2.38
N ARG A 217 -18.79 -9.32 -3.59
CA ARG A 217 -19.46 -10.36 -4.36
C ARG A 217 -19.53 -11.66 -3.57
N LYS A 218 -18.39 -12.10 -2.99
CA LYS A 218 -18.35 -13.29 -2.16
C LYS A 218 -19.37 -13.21 -1.00
N LEU A 219 -19.47 -12.06 -0.33
CA LEU A 219 -20.47 -11.87 0.75
C LEU A 219 -21.91 -11.97 0.24
N VAL A 220 -22.17 -11.51 -0.97
CA VAL A 220 -23.51 -11.64 -1.60
C VAL A 220 -23.79 -13.10 -1.96
N ASP A 221 -22.82 -13.79 -2.56
CA ASP A 221 -22.94 -15.23 -2.93
C ASP A 221 -23.11 -16.11 -1.69
N ASP A 222 -22.42 -15.77 -0.58
CA ASP A 222 -22.54 -16.43 0.72
C ASP A 222 -23.81 -16.04 1.51
N HIS A 223 -24.70 -15.22 0.93
CA HIS A 223 -25.92 -14.70 1.56
C HIS A 223 -25.70 -13.91 2.87
N LYS A 224 -24.50 -13.36 3.07
CA LYS A 224 -24.16 -12.52 4.23
C LYS A 224 -24.42 -11.03 4.00
N VAL A 225 -24.64 -10.67 2.74
CA VAL A 225 -24.95 -9.30 2.30
C VAL A 225 -26.00 -9.39 1.21
N SER A 226 -27.02 -8.56 1.28
CA SER A 226 -27.93 -8.33 0.16
C SER A 226 -27.58 -7.01 -0.51
N ALA A 227 -27.58 -6.97 -1.85
CA ALA A 227 -27.30 -5.78 -2.64
C ALA A 227 -28.56 -5.34 -3.37
N THR A 228 -28.92 -4.05 -3.25
CA THR A 228 -30.02 -3.43 -3.97
C THR A 228 -29.50 -2.25 -4.80
N PHE A 229 -30.03 -2.11 -6.01
CA PHE A 229 -29.62 -1.04 -6.92
C PHE A 229 -30.79 -0.08 -7.12
N ASN A 230 -30.55 1.20 -6.87
CA ASN A 230 -31.58 2.25 -7.02
C ASN A 230 -31.88 2.56 -8.50
N ASP A 231 -30.94 2.27 -9.41
CA ASP A 231 -31.16 2.43 -10.85
C ASP A 231 -31.45 1.06 -11.51
N LYS A 232 -32.62 0.95 -12.13
CA LYS A 232 -33.06 -0.27 -12.84
C LYS A 232 -32.17 -0.69 -14.03
N LYS A 233 -31.26 0.17 -14.46
CA LYS A 233 -30.32 -0.11 -15.56
C LYS A 233 -29.07 -0.88 -15.11
N ASN A 234 -28.77 -0.93 -13.82
CA ASN A 234 -27.52 -1.49 -13.30
C ASN A 234 -27.75 -2.79 -12.52
N HIS A 235 -28.41 -3.77 -13.14
CA HIS A 235 -28.62 -5.09 -12.53
C HIS A 235 -27.42 -6.04 -12.59
N MET A 236 -26.21 -5.53 -12.83
CA MET A 236 -25.03 -6.40 -12.87
C MET A 236 -24.46 -6.58 -11.47
N VAL A 237 -24.79 -7.67 -10.80
CA VAL A 237 -24.18 -8.18 -9.56
C VAL A 237 -22.65 -8.25 -9.63
N SER A 238 -22.05 -8.10 -10.83
CA SER A 238 -20.61 -8.11 -11.03
C SER A 238 -19.88 -6.83 -10.61
N VAL A 239 -20.58 -5.69 -10.52
CA VAL A 239 -19.98 -4.39 -10.22
C VAL A 239 -20.69 -3.78 -9.02
N LEU A 240 -20.27 -4.17 -7.81
CA LEU A 240 -20.91 -3.71 -6.57
C LEU A 240 -20.40 -2.34 -6.10
N LEU A 241 -19.16 -1.96 -6.44
CA LEU A 241 -18.58 -0.66 -6.07
C LEU A 241 -19.03 0.45 -7.04
N ILE A 242 -20.31 0.65 -7.14
CA ILE A 242 -20.92 1.71 -7.96
C ILE A 242 -21.78 2.62 -7.12
N LYS A 243 -22.03 3.80 -7.64
CA LYS A 243 -23.00 4.72 -7.05
C LYS A 243 -24.39 4.09 -7.03
N ASP A 244 -25.13 4.33 -5.95
CA ASP A 244 -26.51 3.86 -5.76
C ASP A 244 -26.66 2.32 -5.58
N CYS A 245 -25.56 1.61 -5.28
CA CYS A 245 -25.61 0.24 -4.78
C CYS A 245 -25.66 0.25 -3.26
N ILE A 246 -26.77 -0.16 -2.69
CA ILE A 246 -26.96 -0.27 -1.24
C ILE A 246 -26.73 -1.72 -0.80
N LEU A 247 -25.85 -1.88 0.17
CA LEU A 247 -25.49 -3.16 0.78
C LEU A 247 -26.12 -3.25 2.17
N LYS A 248 -26.85 -4.32 2.43
CA LYS A 248 -27.36 -4.66 3.75
C LYS A 248 -26.60 -5.87 4.26
N PHE A 249 -25.81 -5.67 5.29
CA PHE A 249 -25.07 -6.71 5.98
C PHE A 249 -25.96 -7.41 7.02
N GLU A 250 -25.91 -8.73 7.05
CA GLU A 250 -26.61 -9.53 8.06
C GLU A 250 -25.92 -9.53 9.41
#